data_dd8a5a5a7d9ede156965b310426ed9fe
#
_entry.id   dd8a5a5a7d9ede156965b310426ed9fe
#
_cell.length_a   1.000
_cell.length_b   1.000
_cell.length_c   1.000
_cell.angle_alpha   90.00
_cell.angle_beta   90.00
_cell.angle_gamma   90.00
#
_symmetry.space_group_name_H-M   'P 1'
#
loop_
_entity.id
_entity.type
_entity.pdbx_description
1 polymer ?
#
loop_
_entity_poly.entity_id
_entity_poly.type
_entity_poly.pdbx_seq_one_letter_code
_entity_poly.pdbx_strand_id
1 'polypeptide(L)'
;MPTPSALLPSQQHRYDRLPELPEAVLHRRRETVFLFLAGLFLGTLAVLNILGITRFIKLFEATDPKTGAPAELFGVPLVFAIAVGVLPYPITFLCTDFISELFGRARANLVVVVGFVLNVWVVLILWLGGALPGFEETNPATGE
;
A
#
# COMPACT_ATOMS: atom_id res chain seq x y z
N MET A 1 -3.10 -23.87 -20.77
CA MET A 1 -3.16 -23.45 -22.18
C MET A 1 -3.38 -24.69 -23.04
N PRO A 2 -4.31 -24.69 -24.00
CA PRO A 2 -4.47 -25.84 -24.89
C PRO A 2 -3.20 -26.03 -25.72
N THR A 3 -2.82 -27.27 -25.94
CA THR A 3 -1.66 -27.62 -26.77
C THR A 3 -1.94 -27.24 -28.24
N PRO A 4 -0.94 -26.81 -29.00
CA PRO A 4 -1.12 -26.37 -30.41
C PRO A 4 -1.82 -27.42 -31.32
N SER A 5 -1.70 -28.69 -30.98
CA SER A 5 -2.33 -29.80 -31.68
C SER A 5 -3.84 -29.94 -31.47
N ALA A 6 -4.43 -29.22 -30.50
CA ALA A 6 -5.86 -29.25 -30.19
C ALA A 6 -6.67 -28.13 -30.86
N LEU A 7 -6.03 -27.28 -31.64
CA LEU A 7 -6.65 -26.13 -32.29
C LEU A 7 -7.17 -26.49 -33.68
N LEU A 8 -8.29 -25.89 -34.08
CA LEU A 8 -8.81 -26.00 -35.43
C LEU A 8 -7.84 -25.36 -36.44
N PRO A 9 -7.76 -25.86 -37.69
CA PRO A 9 -6.81 -25.35 -38.71
C PRO A 9 -6.86 -23.84 -38.94
N SER A 10 -8.04 -23.23 -38.79
CA SER A 10 -8.23 -21.78 -38.90
C SER A 10 -7.63 -21.00 -37.72
N GLN A 11 -7.52 -21.64 -36.56
CA GLN A 11 -6.90 -21.07 -35.35
C GLN A 11 -5.37 -21.26 -35.38
N GLN A 12 -4.87 -22.38 -35.91
CA GLN A 12 -3.45 -22.61 -36.11
C GLN A 12 -2.82 -21.53 -36.99
N HIS A 13 -3.48 -21.18 -38.12
CA HIS A 13 -3.00 -20.11 -39.02
C HIS A 13 -2.93 -18.72 -38.37
N ARG A 14 -3.67 -18.48 -37.29
CA ARG A 14 -3.61 -17.24 -36.52
C ARG A 14 -2.45 -17.28 -35.53
N TYR A 15 -2.16 -18.44 -34.94
CA TYR A 15 -1.04 -18.62 -34.00
C TYR A 15 0.30 -18.51 -34.72
N ASP A 16 0.44 -19.07 -35.93
CA ASP A 16 1.66 -19.02 -36.74
C ASP A 16 2.03 -17.59 -37.19
N ARG A 17 1.09 -16.63 -37.12
CA ARG A 17 1.34 -15.23 -37.48
C ARG A 17 1.71 -14.35 -36.29
N LEU A 18 1.63 -14.86 -35.07
CA LEU A 18 2.05 -14.09 -33.92
C LEU A 18 3.60 -14.08 -33.89
N PRO A 19 4.22 -12.89 -33.88
CA PRO A 19 5.67 -12.84 -33.75
C PRO A 19 6.05 -13.49 -32.43
N GLU A 20 6.86 -14.54 -32.49
CA GLU A 20 7.47 -15.13 -31.28
C GLU A 20 8.35 -14.06 -30.63
N LEU A 21 7.88 -13.51 -29.52
CA LEU A 21 8.69 -12.59 -28.76
C LEU A 21 9.87 -13.36 -28.15
N PRO A 22 11.10 -12.88 -28.32
CA PRO A 22 12.26 -13.51 -27.70
C PRO A 22 12.02 -13.69 -26.20
N GLU A 23 12.30 -14.87 -25.66
CA GLU A 23 12.11 -15.19 -24.24
C GLU A 23 12.76 -14.15 -23.32
N ALA A 24 13.90 -13.60 -23.73
CA ALA A 24 14.59 -12.53 -23.03
C ALA A 24 13.75 -11.25 -22.88
N VAL A 25 12.93 -10.89 -23.87
CA VAL A 25 12.04 -9.72 -23.82
C VAL A 25 10.87 -9.99 -22.89
N LEU A 26 10.30 -11.19 -22.93
CA LEU A 26 9.24 -11.61 -22.02
C LEU A 26 9.72 -11.62 -20.57
N HIS A 27 10.90 -12.16 -20.32
CA HIS A 27 11.51 -12.22 -19.00
C HIS A 27 11.76 -10.81 -18.45
N ARG A 28 12.34 -9.92 -19.25
CA ARG A 28 12.58 -8.53 -18.87
C ARG A 28 11.29 -7.77 -18.54
N ARG A 29 10.22 -7.97 -19.31
CA ARG A 29 8.92 -7.35 -19.05
C ARG A 29 8.32 -7.84 -17.73
N ARG A 30 8.37 -9.14 -17.48
CA ARG A 30 7.90 -9.74 -16.22
C ARG A 30 8.66 -9.19 -15.03
N GLU A 31 9.98 -9.09 -15.07
CA GLU A 31 10.80 -8.51 -14.01
C GLU A 31 10.46 -7.03 -13.79
N THR A 32 10.25 -6.25 -14.85
CA THR A 32 9.86 -4.84 -14.73
C THR A 32 8.50 -4.68 -14.04
N VAL A 33 7.49 -5.50 -14.40
CA VAL A 33 6.17 -5.49 -13.76
C VAL A 33 6.27 -5.90 -12.29
N PHE A 34 7.08 -6.92 -11.99
CA PHE A 34 7.32 -7.35 -10.62
C PHE A 34 7.93 -6.25 -9.77
N LEU A 35 8.99 -5.60 -10.26
CA LEU A 35 9.64 -4.48 -9.56
C LEU A 35 8.70 -3.30 -9.34
N PHE A 36 7.87 -3.00 -10.34
CA PHE A 36 6.88 -1.93 -10.20
C PHE A 36 5.85 -2.24 -9.12
N LEU A 37 5.26 -3.44 -9.12
CA LEU A 37 4.28 -3.85 -8.12
C LEU A 37 4.89 -3.95 -6.71
N ALA A 38 6.09 -4.51 -6.61
CA ALA A 38 6.82 -4.59 -5.34
C ALA A 38 7.19 -3.19 -4.81
N GLY A 39 7.67 -2.30 -5.68
CA GLY A 39 7.98 -0.91 -5.32
C GLY A 39 6.74 -0.14 -4.89
N LEU A 40 5.62 -0.30 -5.59
CA LEU A 40 4.34 0.32 -5.23
C LEU A 40 3.85 -0.18 -3.87
N PHE A 41 3.94 -1.48 -3.62
CA PHE A 41 3.58 -2.07 -2.33
C PHE A 41 4.44 -1.53 -1.18
N LEU A 42 5.77 -1.60 -1.31
CA LEU A 42 6.70 -1.14 -0.28
C LEU A 42 6.63 0.37 -0.05
N GLY A 43 6.52 1.15 -1.12
CA GLY A 43 6.35 2.60 -1.04
C GLY A 43 5.05 2.99 -0.35
N THR A 44 3.96 2.31 -0.68
CA THR A 44 2.67 2.53 -0.03
C THR A 44 2.73 2.18 1.45
N LEU A 45 3.36 1.07 1.83
CA LEU A 45 3.55 0.70 3.25
C LEU A 45 4.34 1.76 4.03
N ALA A 46 5.41 2.31 3.46
CA ALA A 46 6.18 3.37 4.09
C ALA A 46 5.33 4.64 4.31
N VAL A 47 4.56 5.04 3.30
CA VAL A 47 3.65 6.20 3.37
C VAL A 47 2.53 5.98 4.39
N LEU A 48 1.96 4.77 4.48
CA LEU A 48 0.93 4.40 5.46
C LEU A 48 1.39 4.65 6.89
N ASN A 49 2.62 4.28 7.23
CA ASN A 49 3.17 4.48 8.58
C ASN A 49 3.26 5.96 8.94
N ILE A 50 3.67 6.81 8.01
CA ILE A 50 3.82 8.24 8.24
C ILE A 50 2.44 8.92 8.31
N LEU A 51 1.55 8.64 7.35
CA LEU A 51 0.22 9.27 7.28
C LEU A 51 -0.73 8.77 8.38
N GLY A 52 -0.54 7.53 8.87
CA GLY A 52 -1.38 6.93 9.90
C GLY A 52 -1.36 7.70 11.23
N ILE A 53 -0.23 8.34 11.55
CA ILE A 53 -0.03 9.07 12.81
C ILE A 53 -0.19 10.59 12.66
N THR A 54 -0.21 11.12 11.41
CA THR A 54 -0.15 12.58 11.18
C THR A 54 -1.51 13.23 11.00
N ARG A 55 -2.51 12.53 10.44
CA ARG A 55 -3.81 13.11 10.11
C ARG A 55 -4.97 12.15 10.27
N PHE A 56 -6.07 12.68 10.85
CA PHE A 56 -7.37 12.04 10.87
C PHE A 56 -8.38 12.87 10.08
N ILE A 57 -9.23 12.18 9.31
CA ILE A 57 -10.34 12.76 8.59
C ILE A 57 -11.60 12.49 9.39
N LYS A 58 -12.34 13.53 9.79
CA LYS A 58 -13.69 13.38 10.33
C LYS A 58 -14.63 12.97 9.21
N LEU A 59 -15.27 11.80 9.33
CA LEU A 59 -16.26 11.33 8.37
C LEU A 59 -17.62 11.95 8.65
N PHE A 60 -18.08 11.84 9.88
CA PHE A 60 -19.31 12.47 10.37
C PHE A 60 -19.27 12.57 11.89
N GLU A 61 -20.02 13.53 12.41
CA GLU A 61 -20.28 13.72 13.82
C GLU A 61 -21.73 13.30 14.07
N ALA A 62 -21.91 12.35 14.97
CA ALA A 62 -23.26 11.93 15.31
C ALA A 62 -23.94 13.07 16.08
N THR A 63 -25.10 13.49 15.59
CA THR A 63 -25.91 14.57 16.20
C THR A 63 -27.18 13.96 16.75
N ASP A 64 -27.58 14.35 17.96
CA ASP A 64 -28.85 13.95 18.53
C ASP A 64 -30.01 14.59 17.74
N PRO A 65 -30.92 13.79 17.15
CA PRO A 65 -32.01 14.31 16.33
C PRO A 65 -33.02 15.18 17.09
N LYS A 66 -32.99 15.16 18.43
CA LYS A 66 -33.92 15.92 19.25
C LYS A 66 -33.37 17.29 19.67
N THR A 67 -32.08 17.41 19.90
CA THR A 67 -31.45 18.61 20.45
C THR A 67 -30.55 19.32 19.43
N GLY A 68 -30.18 18.67 18.34
CA GLY A 68 -29.21 19.21 17.36
C GLY A 68 -27.78 19.31 17.91
N ALA A 69 -27.55 18.86 19.16
CA ALA A 69 -26.24 18.85 19.79
C ALA A 69 -25.45 17.60 19.38
N PRO A 70 -24.10 17.61 19.49
CA PRO A 70 -23.30 16.41 19.26
C PRO A 70 -23.78 15.26 20.16
N ALA A 71 -24.01 14.08 19.60
CA ALA A 71 -24.37 12.92 20.37
C ALA A 71 -23.19 12.50 21.25
N GLU A 72 -23.42 12.38 22.56
CA GLU A 72 -22.41 11.99 23.53
C GLU A 72 -22.66 10.56 24.00
N LEU A 73 -21.59 9.77 24.05
CA LEU A 73 -21.59 8.46 24.69
C LEU A 73 -20.66 8.49 25.90
N PHE A 74 -21.21 8.31 27.11
CA PHE A 74 -20.45 8.42 28.36
C PHE A 74 -19.77 9.80 28.58
N GLY A 75 -20.38 10.90 28.09
CA GLY A 75 -19.81 12.25 28.23
C GLY A 75 -18.70 12.56 27.21
N VAL A 76 -18.51 11.71 26.21
CA VAL A 76 -17.55 11.93 25.13
C VAL A 76 -18.31 12.10 23.80
N PRO A 77 -18.02 13.15 22.99
CA PRO A 77 -18.68 13.35 21.71
C PRO A 77 -18.35 12.21 20.76
N LEU A 78 -19.39 11.67 20.11
CA LEU A 78 -19.29 10.55 19.19
C LEU A 78 -18.85 11.06 17.80
N VAL A 79 -17.54 11.09 17.57
CA VAL A 79 -16.94 11.52 16.31
C VAL A 79 -16.38 10.30 15.59
N PHE A 80 -16.88 10.04 14.36
CA PHE A 80 -16.32 9.03 13.49
C PHE A 80 -15.17 9.63 12.67
N ALA A 81 -13.95 9.22 13.02
CA ALA A 81 -12.75 9.65 12.34
C ALA A 81 -11.97 8.44 11.79
N ILE A 82 -11.39 8.60 10.62
CA ILE A 82 -10.52 7.61 9.99
C ILE A 82 -9.13 8.20 9.80
N ALA A 83 -8.09 7.44 10.10
CA ALA A 83 -6.73 7.85 9.81
C ALA A 83 -6.50 7.91 8.28
N VAL A 84 -5.87 8.98 7.79
CA VAL A 84 -5.55 9.12 6.35
C VAL A 84 -4.72 7.95 5.84
N GLY A 85 -3.88 7.36 6.70
CA GLY A 85 -3.11 6.17 6.38
C GLY A 85 -3.94 4.93 5.98
N VAL A 86 -5.23 4.87 6.30
CA VAL A 86 -6.09 3.74 5.89
C VAL A 86 -6.47 3.79 4.41
N LEU A 87 -6.47 4.96 3.78
CA LEU A 87 -6.90 5.13 2.39
C LEU A 87 -6.07 4.34 1.36
N PRO A 88 -4.73 4.27 1.47
CA PRO A 88 -3.92 3.49 0.54
C PRO A 88 -3.92 1.97 0.78
N TYR A 89 -4.54 1.46 1.85
CA TYR A 89 -4.59 0.00 2.13
C TYR A 89 -5.10 -0.86 0.97
N PRO A 90 -6.17 -0.48 0.25
CA PRO A 90 -6.64 -1.28 -0.88
C PRO A 90 -5.57 -1.50 -1.95
N ILE A 91 -4.66 -0.54 -2.14
CA ILE A 91 -3.56 -0.63 -3.11
C ILE A 91 -2.56 -1.71 -2.70
N THR A 92 -2.25 -1.82 -1.39
CA THR A 92 -1.32 -2.85 -0.90
C THR A 92 -1.86 -4.26 -1.11
N PHE A 93 -3.15 -4.49 -0.84
CA PHE A 93 -3.80 -5.78 -1.10
C PHE A 93 -3.81 -6.10 -2.59
N LEU A 94 -4.19 -5.13 -3.43
CA LEU A 94 -4.20 -5.32 -4.88
C LEU A 94 -2.81 -5.69 -5.42
N CYS A 95 -1.74 -5.04 -4.94
CA CYS A 95 -0.38 -5.36 -5.34
C CYS A 95 0.03 -6.79 -4.95
N THR A 96 -0.28 -7.22 -3.71
CA THR A 96 0.05 -8.59 -3.25
C THR A 96 -0.74 -9.65 -4.01
N ASP A 97 -2.00 -9.41 -4.33
CA ASP A 97 -2.83 -10.31 -5.11
C ASP A 97 -2.28 -10.46 -6.53
N PHE A 98 -1.98 -9.35 -7.20
CA PHE A 98 -1.35 -9.39 -8.54
C PHE A 98 0.00 -10.09 -8.52
N ILE A 99 0.84 -9.85 -7.51
CA ILE A 99 2.14 -10.53 -7.40
C ILE A 99 1.92 -12.04 -7.19
N SER A 100 0.99 -12.44 -6.35
CA SER A 100 0.73 -13.86 -6.07
C SER A 100 0.18 -14.59 -7.30
N GLU A 101 -0.67 -13.95 -8.10
CA GLU A 101 -1.25 -14.53 -9.31
C GLU A 101 -0.28 -14.59 -10.49
N LEU A 102 0.47 -13.51 -10.72
CA LEU A 102 1.36 -13.40 -11.88
C LEU A 102 2.73 -14.07 -11.67
N PHE A 103 3.24 -14.04 -10.44
CA PHE A 103 4.61 -14.46 -10.12
C PHE A 103 4.70 -15.62 -9.12
N GLY A 104 3.55 -16.02 -8.55
CA GLY A 104 3.44 -17.12 -7.61
C GLY A 104 3.68 -16.70 -6.15
N ARG A 105 3.18 -17.55 -5.24
CA ARG A 105 3.16 -17.31 -3.79
C ARG A 105 4.54 -17.10 -3.17
N ALA A 106 5.58 -17.74 -3.69
CA ALA A 106 6.93 -17.60 -3.16
C ALA A 106 7.47 -16.16 -3.30
N ARG A 107 7.24 -15.53 -4.47
CA ARG A 107 7.64 -14.14 -4.69
C ARG A 107 6.76 -13.15 -3.92
N ALA A 108 5.46 -13.43 -3.79
CA ALA A 108 4.55 -12.62 -2.97
C ALA A 108 4.98 -12.64 -1.50
N ASN A 109 5.27 -13.82 -0.93
CA ASN A 109 5.77 -13.95 0.43
C ASN A 109 7.08 -13.19 0.65
N LEU A 110 8.00 -13.25 -0.31
CA LEU A 110 9.25 -12.49 -0.22
C LEU A 110 8.99 -10.98 -0.11
N VAL A 111 8.10 -10.43 -0.94
CA VAL A 111 7.77 -8.99 -0.91
C VAL A 111 7.11 -8.60 0.41
N VAL A 112 6.23 -9.46 0.96
CA VAL A 112 5.60 -9.23 2.27
C VAL A 112 6.64 -9.26 3.40
N VAL A 113 7.58 -10.21 3.38
CA VAL A 113 8.68 -10.27 4.37
C VAL A 113 9.56 -9.03 4.28
N VAL A 114 9.92 -8.59 3.08
CA VAL A 114 10.67 -7.33 2.88
C VAL A 114 9.88 -6.14 3.41
N GLY A 115 8.57 -6.09 3.17
CA GLY A 115 7.68 -5.07 3.72
C GLY A 115 7.65 -5.07 5.25
N PHE A 116 7.64 -6.25 5.86
CA PHE A 116 7.70 -6.38 7.33
C PHE A 116 9.02 -5.83 7.87
N VAL A 117 10.16 -6.21 7.29
CA VAL A 117 11.48 -5.69 7.68
C VAL A 117 11.54 -4.17 7.54
N LEU A 118 10.99 -3.63 6.45
CA LEU A 118 10.91 -2.19 6.24
C LEU A 118 10.07 -1.50 7.32
N ASN A 119 8.94 -2.09 7.72
CA ASN A 119 8.12 -1.56 8.81
C ASN A 119 8.88 -1.53 10.14
N VAL A 120 9.57 -2.60 10.50
CA VAL A 120 10.43 -2.65 11.71
C VAL A 120 11.49 -1.56 11.64
N TRP A 121 12.12 -1.38 10.49
CA TRP A 121 13.11 -0.33 10.26
C TRP A 121 12.53 1.07 10.45
N VAL A 122 11.36 1.36 9.87
CA VAL A 122 10.69 2.67 10.02
C VAL A 122 10.36 2.95 11.48
N VAL A 123 9.81 1.96 12.21
CA VAL A 123 9.50 2.10 13.64
C VAL A 123 10.77 2.38 14.45
N LEU A 124 11.87 1.68 14.15
CA LEU A 124 13.15 1.88 14.82
C LEU A 124 13.68 3.30 14.61
N ILE A 125 13.62 3.81 13.38
CA ILE A 125 14.06 5.18 13.07
C ILE A 125 13.17 6.22 13.76
N LEU A 126 11.84 6.02 13.76
CA LEU A 126 10.91 6.92 14.47
C LEU A 126 11.15 6.91 15.97
N TRP A 127 11.41 5.74 16.56
CA TRP A 127 11.73 5.60 17.97
C TRP A 127 13.07 6.30 18.30
N LEU A 128 14.09 6.08 17.47
CA LEU A 128 15.40 6.72 17.63
C LEU A 128 15.30 8.24 17.50
N GLY A 129 14.52 8.73 16.53
CA GLY A 129 14.26 10.16 16.33
C GLY A 129 13.54 10.79 17.52
N GLY A 130 12.61 10.06 18.16
CA GLY A 130 11.92 10.50 19.36
C GLY A 130 12.76 10.43 20.65
N ALA A 131 13.79 9.54 20.67
CA ALA A 131 14.69 9.40 21.80
C ALA A 131 15.85 10.42 21.79
N LEU A 132 16.14 11.02 20.62
CA LEU A 132 17.15 12.08 20.51
C LEU A 132 16.56 13.43 20.91
N PRO A 133 17.33 14.29 21.60
CA PRO A 133 16.87 15.62 21.95
C PRO A 133 16.57 16.42 20.69
N GLY A 134 15.30 16.87 20.57
CA GLY A 134 14.86 17.73 19.47
C GLY A 134 15.55 19.09 19.52
N PHE A 135 15.63 19.76 18.38
CA PHE A 135 16.06 21.14 18.32
C PHE A 135 14.91 22.02 18.85
N GLU A 136 15.03 22.54 20.09
CA GLU A 136 14.11 23.55 20.60
C GLU A 136 14.48 24.89 19.94
N GLU A 137 13.64 25.35 19.00
CA GLU A 137 13.67 26.73 18.56
C GLU A 137 13.21 27.61 19.71
N THR A 138 14.15 28.11 20.48
CA THR A 138 13.88 29.14 21.49
C THR A 138 13.40 30.38 20.72
N ASN A 139 12.12 30.73 20.91
CA ASN A 139 11.53 31.90 20.28
C ASN A 139 12.26 33.16 20.81
N PRO A 140 13.05 33.89 19.97
CA PRO A 140 13.85 35.02 20.44
C PRO A 140 13.04 36.19 21.01
N ALA A 141 11.72 36.17 20.82
CA ALA A 141 10.79 37.22 21.30
C ALA A 141 10.22 36.94 22.71
N THR A 142 10.16 35.68 23.15
CA THR A 142 9.54 35.30 24.45
C THR A 142 10.52 34.68 25.42
N GLY A 143 11.71 34.26 24.97
CA GLY A 143 12.72 33.64 25.85
C GLY A 143 12.34 32.26 26.38
N GLU A 144 11.25 31.64 25.88
CA GLU A 144 10.75 30.28 26.17
C GLU A 144 10.91 29.36 24.98
#